data_c306525e97c704e3f1a956054e9c2d2a
#
_entry.id   c306525e97c704e3f1a956054e9c2d2a
#
_cell.length_a   1.000
_cell.length_b   1.000
_cell.length_c   1.000
_cell.angle_alpha   90.00
_cell.angle_beta   90.00
_cell.angle_gamma   90.00
#
_symmetry.space_group_name_H-M   'P 1'
#
loop_
_entity.id
_entity.type
_entity.pdbx_description
1 polymer ?
#
loop_
_entity_poly.entity_id
_entity_poly.type
_entity_poly.pdbx_seq_one_letter_code
_entity_poly.pdbx_strand_id
1 'polypeptide(L)'
;IGGKVYMDKREVQRQKDLLAVEKQSVKVLKNTFADIKEVKIEKSARNEMTGSYRIVILMTNKQDQSIYFSYSFWKERNEIGSYGIVDEKKQKEGNTLNKVKVTYSNGNEESI
;
A
#
# COMPACT_ATOMS: atom_id res chain seq x y z
N ILE A 1 -21.32 25.16 16.71
CA ILE A 1 -21.18 24.70 16.26
C ILE A 1 -20.38 24.18 15.74
N GLY A 2 -19.87 23.90 15.69
CA GLY A 2 -18.90 23.44 15.32
C GLY A 2 -18.51 22.26 15.01
N GLY A 3 -18.71 21.59 14.36
CA GLY A 3 -18.29 20.26 14.07
C GLY A 3 -16.85 20.09 13.66
N LYS A 4 -16.00 21.01 14.00
CA LYS A 4 -14.61 20.83 13.65
C LYS A 4 -13.94 19.92 14.67
N VAL A 5 -13.40 18.83 14.18
CA VAL A 5 -12.54 17.98 14.97
C VAL A 5 -11.12 18.50 14.81
N TYR A 6 -10.55 18.95 15.88
CA TYR A 6 -9.16 19.39 15.85
C TYR A 6 -8.28 18.18 16.03
N MET A 7 -7.51 17.88 15.02
CA MET A 7 -6.50 16.84 15.14
C MET A 7 -5.24 17.44 15.75
N ASP A 8 -4.66 16.73 16.71
CA ASP A 8 -3.35 17.05 17.26
C ASP A 8 -2.34 17.06 16.10
N LYS A 9 -1.35 17.94 16.18
CA LYS A 9 -0.27 18.01 15.20
C LYS A 9 0.43 16.67 15.00
N ARG A 10 0.58 15.90 16.08
CA ARG A 10 1.17 14.57 16.03
C ARG A 10 0.34 13.62 15.20
N GLU A 11 -0.98 13.70 15.33
CA GLU A 11 -1.90 12.86 14.58
C GLU A 11 -1.87 13.20 13.09
N VAL A 12 -1.86 14.49 12.76
CA VAL A 12 -1.76 14.96 11.37
C VAL A 12 -0.46 14.48 10.74
N GLN A 13 0.66 14.61 11.46
CA GLN A 13 1.96 14.17 10.98
C GLN A 13 2.00 12.66 10.79
N ARG A 14 1.44 11.91 11.72
CA ARG A 14 1.35 10.45 11.64
C ARG A 14 0.59 10.02 10.40
N GLN A 15 -0.53 10.67 10.08
CA GLN A 15 -1.30 10.36 8.90
C GLN A 15 -0.55 10.68 7.62
N LYS A 16 0.16 11.81 7.57
CA LYS A 16 0.99 12.17 6.42
C LYS A 16 2.12 11.16 6.20
N ASP A 17 2.76 10.76 7.28
CA ASP A 17 3.84 9.77 7.23
C ASP A 17 3.31 8.43 6.72
N LEU A 18 2.13 8.04 7.19
CA LEU A 18 1.51 6.79 6.78
C LEU A 18 1.17 6.80 5.28
N LEU A 19 0.62 7.89 4.78
CA LEU A 19 0.31 8.02 3.35
C LEU A 19 1.57 7.99 2.50
N ALA A 20 2.64 8.63 2.96
CA ALA A 20 3.92 8.61 2.27
C ALA A 20 4.48 7.19 2.20
N VAL A 21 4.35 6.43 3.29
CA VAL A 21 4.77 5.03 3.35
C VAL A 21 3.93 4.17 2.42
N GLU A 22 2.62 4.39 2.39
CA GLU A 22 1.72 3.66 1.49
C GLU A 22 2.15 3.85 0.03
N LYS A 23 2.41 5.09 -0.36
CA LYS A 23 2.87 5.41 -1.72
C LYS A 23 4.21 4.75 -2.01
N GLN A 24 5.16 4.84 -1.09
CA GLN A 24 6.47 4.23 -1.24
C GLN A 24 6.36 2.72 -1.40
N SER A 25 5.50 2.08 -0.59
CA SER A 25 5.31 0.63 -0.65
C SER A 25 4.71 0.18 -1.98
N VAL A 26 3.80 0.96 -2.56
CA VAL A 26 3.22 0.62 -3.86
C VAL A 26 4.26 0.70 -4.96
N LYS A 27 5.19 1.64 -4.88
CA LYS A 27 6.30 1.72 -5.85
C LYS A 27 7.18 0.48 -5.78
N VAL A 28 7.43 -0.04 -4.58
CA VAL A 28 8.18 -1.29 -4.42
C VAL A 28 7.34 -2.47 -4.91
N LEU A 29 6.04 -2.45 -4.65
CA LEU A 29 5.11 -3.48 -5.12
C LEU A 29 5.13 -3.59 -6.64
N LYS A 30 5.19 -2.46 -7.34
CA LYS A 30 5.31 -2.43 -8.81
C LYS A 30 6.58 -3.10 -9.30
N ASN A 31 7.64 -3.08 -8.51
CA ASN A 31 8.91 -3.73 -8.84
C ASN A 31 8.94 -5.19 -8.39
N THR A 32 7.90 -5.65 -7.72
CA THR A 32 7.80 -7.02 -7.21
C THR A 32 6.84 -7.86 -8.03
N PHE A 33 5.75 -7.26 -8.49
CA PHE A 33 4.71 -7.95 -9.26
C PHE A 33 4.49 -7.30 -10.62
N ALA A 34 4.22 -8.14 -11.63
CA ALA A 34 3.91 -7.70 -12.98
C ALA A 34 2.40 -7.53 -13.16
N ASP A 35 2.03 -6.80 -14.20
CA ASP A 35 0.62 -6.67 -14.67
C ASP A 35 -0.34 -6.12 -13.62
N ILE A 36 0.14 -5.23 -12.75
CA ILE A 36 -0.72 -4.55 -11.79
C ILE A 36 -1.49 -3.44 -12.51
N LYS A 37 -2.81 -3.44 -12.34
CA LYS A 37 -3.69 -2.41 -12.88
C LYS A 37 -4.07 -1.41 -11.79
N GLU A 38 -4.42 -1.92 -10.62
CA GLU A 38 -4.93 -1.11 -9.52
C GLU A 38 -4.53 -1.70 -8.18
N VAL A 39 -4.26 -0.84 -7.22
CA VAL A 39 -4.02 -1.24 -5.83
C VAL A 39 -4.91 -0.42 -4.92
N LYS A 40 -5.71 -1.09 -4.11
CA LYS A 40 -6.51 -0.43 -3.09
C LYS A 40 -5.96 -0.81 -1.72
N ILE A 41 -5.52 0.19 -0.97
CA ILE A 41 -5.01 -0.04 0.38
C ILE A 41 -6.18 -0.03 1.35
N GLU A 42 -6.47 -1.19 1.91
CA GLU A 42 -7.58 -1.36 2.85
C GLU A 42 -7.19 -0.90 4.25
N LYS A 43 -5.95 -1.17 4.65
CA LYS A 43 -5.51 -0.92 6.01
C LYS A 43 -3.99 -0.82 6.04
N SER A 44 -3.47 0.05 6.87
CA SER A 44 -2.04 0.12 7.15
C SER A 44 -1.82 0.49 8.60
N ALA A 45 -0.79 -0.08 9.21
CA ALA A 45 -0.46 0.19 10.60
C ALA A 45 1.03 -0.02 10.82
N ARG A 46 1.60 0.80 11.68
CA ARG A 46 3.00 0.66 12.06
C ARG A 46 3.13 -0.31 13.23
N ASN A 47 4.08 -1.22 13.11
CA ASN A 47 4.46 -2.09 14.21
C ASN A 47 5.58 -1.40 14.99
N GLU A 48 5.28 -0.95 16.19
CA GLU A 48 6.21 -0.20 17.02
C GLU A 48 7.43 -1.03 17.46
N MET A 49 7.26 -2.34 17.56
CA MET A 49 8.35 -3.20 18.00
C MET A 49 9.39 -3.46 16.92
N THR A 50 8.96 -3.57 15.68
CA THR A 50 9.85 -3.89 14.56
C THR A 50 10.17 -2.67 13.70
N GLY A 51 9.37 -1.59 13.83
CA GLY A 51 9.49 -0.42 12.98
C GLY A 51 8.98 -0.62 11.56
N SER A 52 8.44 -1.79 11.27
CA SER A 52 7.86 -2.06 9.96
C SER A 52 6.39 -1.63 9.92
N TYR A 53 5.85 -1.53 8.70
CA TYR A 53 4.44 -1.24 8.48
C TYR A 53 3.76 -2.49 7.94
N ARG A 54 2.60 -2.83 8.49
CA ARG A 54 1.77 -3.91 7.96
C ARG A 54 0.69 -3.30 7.09
N ILE A 55 0.67 -3.69 5.82
CA ILE A 55 -0.23 -3.09 4.84
C ILE A 55 -1.07 -4.19 4.20
N VAL A 56 -2.39 -4.02 4.24
CA VAL A 56 -3.35 -4.95 3.63
C VAL A 56 -3.89 -4.29 2.37
N ILE A 57 -3.81 -4.97 1.25
CA ILE A 57 -4.23 -4.43 -0.04
C ILE A 57 -5.14 -5.37 -0.81
N LEU A 58 -5.91 -4.78 -1.71
CA LEU A 58 -6.59 -5.48 -2.79
C LEU A 58 -5.86 -5.09 -4.07
N MET A 59 -5.19 -6.05 -4.70
CA MET A 59 -4.45 -5.83 -5.93
C MET A 59 -5.24 -6.39 -7.11
N THR A 60 -5.44 -5.57 -8.13
CA THR A 60 -6.14 -5.97 -9.35
C THR A 60 -5.15 -6.01 -10.51
N ASN A 61 -5.15 -7.09 -11.26
CA ASN A 61 -4.27 -7.24 -12.42
C ASN A 61 -4.94 -6.73 -13.70
N LYS A 62 -4.21 -6.78 -14.82
CA LYS A 62 -4.71 -6.31 -16.11
C LYS A 62 -5.87 -7.13 -16.67
N GLN A 63 -6.09 -8.33 -16.16
CA GLN A 63 -7.24 -9.15 -16.52
C GLN A 63 -8.45 -8.91 -15.60
N ASP A 64 -8.43 -7.84 -14.81
CA ASP A 64 -9.48 -7.48 -13.85
C ASP A 64 -9.72 -8.53 -12.77
N GLN A 65 -8.70 -9.31 -12.46
CA GLN A 65 -8.74 -10.27 -11.37
C GLN A 65 -8.12 -9.62 -10.13
N SER A 66 -8.79 -9.75 -9.00
CA SER A 66 -8.36 -9.12 -7.74
C SER A 66 -7.99 -10.15 -6.70
N ILE A 67 -7.06 -9.79 -5.84
CA ILE A 67 -6.65 -10.62 -4.72
C ILE A 67 -6.31 -9.76 -3.51
N TYR A 68 -6.76 -10.22 -2.34
CA TYR A 68 -6.38 -9.61 -1.07
C TYR A 68 -5.15 -10.31 -0.54
N PHE A 69 -4.17 -9.53 -0.14
CA PHE A 69 -3.03 -10.04 0.62
C PHE A 69 -2.41 -8.90 1.41
N SER A 70 -1.50 -9.25 2.29
CA SER A 70 -0.82 -8.25 3.10
C SER A 70 0.68 -8.46 3.02
N TYR A 71 1.41 -7.40 3.33
CA TYR A 71 2.86 -7.44 3.36
C TYR A 71 3.38 -6.53 4.46
N SER A 72 4.62 -6.77 4.86
CA SER A 72 5.34 -5.86 5.75
C SER A 72 6.21 -4.96 4.89
N PHE A 73 6.31 -3.69 5.26
CA PHE A 73 7.13 -2.72 4.55
C PHE A 73 8.11 -2.06 5.51
N TRP A 74 9.38 -2.04 5.12
CA TRP A 74 10.45 -1.37 5.86
C TRP A 74 10.84 -0.11 5.09
N LYS A 75 10.45 1.03 5.61
CA LYS A 75 10.65 2.34 4.99
C LYS A 75 12.12 2.63 4.73
N GLU A 76 12.97 2.35 5.71
CA GLU A 76 14.41 2.63 5.64
C GLU A 76 15.13 1.77 4.61
N ARG A 77 14.62 0.56 4.36
CA ARG A 77 15.20 -0.37 3.40
C ARG A 77 14.55 -0.30 2.03
N ASN A 78 13.42 0.40 1.94
CA ASN A 78 12.61 0.45 0.73
C ASN A 78 12.27 -0.96 0.22
N GLU A 79 11.88 -1.83 1.15
CA GLU A 79 11.61 -3.25 0.88
C GLU A 79 10.26 -3.67 1.41
N ILE A 80 9.62 -4.60 0.68
CA ILE A 80 8.47 -5.33 1.19
C ILE A 80 8.89 -6.76 1.47
N GLY A 81 8.22 -7.38 2.44
CA GLY A 81 8.48 -8.77 2.78
C GLY A 81 7.30 -9.36 3.55
N SER A 82 7.46 -10.60 3.99
CA SER A 82 6.41 -11.29 4.73
C SER A 82 5.06 -11.30 4.01
N TYR A 83 5.09 -11.31 2.68
CA TYR A 83 3.89 -11.46 1.87
C TYR A 83 3.77 -12.93 1.45
N GLY A 84 2.54 -13.43 1.45
CA GLY A 84 2.28 -14.77 0.96
C GLY A 84 1.76 -14.73 -0.46
N ILE A 85 2.11 -15.74 -1.25
CA ILE A 85 1.48 -15.90 -2.55
C ILE A 85 0.20 -16.69 -2.34
N VAL A 86 -0.93 -16.02 -2.46
CA VAL A 86 -2.25 -16.61 -2.31
C VAL A 86 -2.70 -17.23 -3.64
N ASP A 87 -2.38 -16.57 -4.74
CA ASP A 87 -2.72 -17.07 -6.07
C ASP A 87 -1.63 -16.60 -7.06
N GLU A 88 -0.82 -17.52 -7.51
CA GLU A 88 0.29 -17.24 -8.43
C GLU A 88 -0.14 -16.60 -9.74
N LYS A 89 -1.34 -16.88 -10.19
CA LYS A 89 -1.87 -16.31 -11.44
C LYS A 89 -2.18 -14.83 -11.29
N LYS A 90 -2.59 -14.42 -10.08
CA LYS A 90 -2.93 -13.04 -9.78
C LYS A 90 -1.75 -12.26 -9.22
N GLN A 91 -0.81 -12.95 -8.58
CA GLN A 91 0.39 -12.37 -7.99
C GLN A 91 1.62 -12.80 -8.79
N LYS A 92 1.66 -12.40 -10.05
CA LYS A 92 2.76 -12.77 -10.95
C LYS A 92 3.99 -11.93 -10.65
N GLU A 93 5.09 -12.57 -10.34
CA GLU A 93 6.36 -11.87 -10.09
C GLU A 93 6.88 -11.16 -11.34
N GLY A 94 7.43 -9.98 -11.14
CA GLY A 94 7.98 -9.17 -12.22
C GLY A 94 7.91 -7.69 -11.90
N ASN A 95 7.85 -6.89 -12.93
CA ASN A 95 7.77 -5.43 -12.80
C ASN A 95 6.56 -4.90 -13.54
N THR A 96 5.92 -3.89 -12.95
CA THR A 96 4.85 -3.14 -13.60
C THR A 96 5.39 -1.78 -13.98
N LEU A 97 5.52 -1.51 -15.27
CA LEU A 97 6.06 -0.26 -15.78
C LEU A 97 5.00 0.82 -15.98
N ASN A 98 3.75 0.40 -16.21
CA ASN A 98 2.64 1.33 -16.41
C ASN A 98 2.24 2.01 -15.12
N LYS A 99 1.55 3.14 -15.24
CA LYS A 99 0.96 3.77 -14.07
C LYS A 99 -0.12 2.88 -13.48
N VAL A 100 -0.15 2.81 -12.17
CA VAL A 100 -1.12 2.02 -11.41
C VAL A 100 -2.02 2.98 -10.65
N LYS A 101 -3.32 2.74 -10.70
CA LYS A 101 -4.26 3.50 -9.89
C LYS A 101 -4.17 3.00 -8.45
N VAL A 102 -3.89 3.92 -7.55
CA VAL A 102 -3.78 3.61 -6.13
C VAL A 102 -4.87 4.33 -5.36
N THR A 103 -5.60 3.58 -4.54
CA THR A 103 -6.52 4.16 -3.58
C THR A 103 -5.91 3.97 -2.21
N TYR A 104 -5.60 5.07 -1.55
CA TYR A 104 -4.96 5.05 -0.23
C TYR A 104 -5.97 4.75 0.87
N SER A 105 -5.47 4.42 2.06
CA SER A 105 -6.31 4.07 3.20
C SER A 105 -7.28 5.17 3.62
N ASN A 106 -6.97 6.44 3.30
CA ASN A 106 -7.86 7.57 3.58
C ASN A 106 -8.89 7.83 2.46
N GLY A 107 -8.89 7.02 1.41
CA GLY A 107 -9.81 7.16 0.29
C GLY A 107 -9.30 8.01 -0.87
N ASN A 108 -8.14 8.66 -0.73
CA ASN A 108 -7.57 9.44 -1.83
C ASN A 108 -7.05 8.51 -2.93
N GLU A 109 -7.13 8.98 -4.17
CA GLU A 109 -6.68 8.22 -5.33
C GLU A 109 -5.55 8.93 -6.05
N GLU A 110 -4.64 8.17 -6.62
CA GLU A 110 -3.51 8.70 -7.37
C GLU A 110 -3.05 7.65 -8.38
N SER A 111 -2.48 8.08 -9.49
CA SER A 111 -1.83 7.17 -10.44
C SER A 111 -0.31 7.34 -10.32
N ILE A 112 0.37 6.26 -10.08
CA ILE A 112 1.82 6.32 -9.91
C ILE A 112 2.54 5.23 -10.73
#